data_0a596034864e0d9bffa57528b7207511
#
_entry.id   0a596034864e0d9bffa57528b7207511
#
_cell.length_a   1.000
_cell.length_b   1.000
_cell.length_c   1.000
_cell.angle_alpha   90.00
_cell.angle_beta   90.00
_cell.angle_gamma   90.00
#
_symmetry.space_group_name_H-M   'P 1'
#
loop_
_entity.id
_entity.type
_entity.pdbx_description
1 polymer ?
#
loop_
_entity_poly.entity_id
_entity_poly.type
_entity_poly.pdbx_seq_one_letter_code
_entity_poly.pdbx_strand_id
1 'polypeptide(L)'
;MAAEKIRVGIIGASMRNGWARDAHIPALSALPEFKITAVSTSRQETADETAKHFGIPHAFADPYKMIQHPDIDLVSICVRVPFHHQLGMATLNAGKHLYCEWPLAATTEQAQQMRDLAARKGARHMVDYKPAEPAGSIASGTWSPRATLARCFRAR
;
A
#
# COMPACT_ATOMS: atom_id res chain seq x y z
N MET A 1 5.86 26.92 -1.10
CA MET A 1 4.94 26.05 -1.87
C MET A 1 4.76 24.76 -1.09
N ALA A 2 3.52 24.33 -0.82
CA ALA A 2 3.27 23.04 -0.16
C ALA A 2 3.75 21.92 -1.10
N ALA A 3 4.53 20.97 -0.56
CA ALA A 3 4.96 19.80 -1.34
C ALA A 3 3.72 19.02 -1.83
N GLU A 4 3.76 18.56 -3.06
CA GLU A 4 2.69 17.75 -3.62
C GLU A 4 2.56 16.46 -2.83
N LYS A 5 1.33 16.08 -2.47
CA LYS A 5 1.08 14.86 -1.68
C LYS A 5 1.17 13.63 -2.56
N ILE A 6 1.75 12.57 -2.03
CA ILE A 6 1.77 11.24 -2.66
C ILE A 6 0.35 10.67 -2.59
N ARG A 7 -0.25 10.39 -3.76
CA ARG A 7 -1.61 9.85 -3.90
C ARG A 7 -1.58 8.34 -3.80
N VAL A 8 -2.34 7.80 -2.84
CA VAL A 8 -2.29 6.38 -2.47
C VAL A 8 -3.57 5.68 -2.86
N GLY A 9 -3.44 4.57 -3.60
CA GLY A 9 -4.50 3.57 -3.78
C GLY A 9 -4.26 2.36 -2.88
N ILE A 10 -5.31 1.85 -2.22
CA ILE A 10 -5.21 0.70 -1.32
C ILE A 10 -6.04 -0.46 -1.84
N ILE A 11 -5.40 -1.60 -2.10
CA ILE A 11 -6.06 -2.86 -2.51
C ILE A 11 -6.30 -3.72 -1.26
N GLY A 12 -7.54 -4.18 -1.09
CA GLY A 12 -7.95 -5.00 0.06
C GLY A 12 -8.54 -4.20 1.23
N ALA A 13 -8.95 -2.96 0.99
CA ALA A 13 -9.47 -2.04 2.01
C ALA A 13 -10.97 -2.29 2.33
N SER A 14 -11.31 -3.46 2.88
CA SER A 14 -12.69 -3.76 3.29
C SER A 14 -13.01 -3.23 4.68
N MET A 15 -14.22 -2.65 4.86
CA MET A 15 -14.74 -2.22 6.17
C MET A 15 -15.00 -3.37 7.13
N ARG A 16 -15.26 -4.57 6.62
CA ARG A 16 -15.71 -5.69 7.46
C ARG A 16 -14.57 -6.28 8.30
N ASN A 17 -13.37 -6.35 7.74
CA ASN A 17 -12.14 -6.78 8.40
C ASN A 17 -10.94 -6.47 7.52
N GLY A 18 -9.75 -6.39 8.11
CA GLY A 18 -8.51 -6.33 7.37
C GLY A 18 -7.54 -5.28 7.89
N TRP A 19 -6.27 -5.59 7.71
CA TRP A 19 -5.15 -4.76 8.15
C TRP A 19 -5.15 -3.37 7.49
N ALA A 20 -5.68 -3.28 6.24
CA ALA A 20 -5.84 -2.00 5.58
C ALA A 20 -6.69 -1.00 6.39
N ARG A 21 -7.84 -1.45 6.92
CA ARG A 21 -8.72 -0.62 7.74
C ARG A 21 -8.08 -0.26 9.08
N ASP A 22 -7.45 -1.24 9.72
CA ASP A 22 -7.02 -1.12 11.11
C ASP A 22 -5.63 -0.45 11.26
N ALA A 23 -4.79 -0.53 10.21
CA ALA A 23 -3.44 0.01 10.23
C ALA A 23 -3.12 0.98 9.09
N HIS A 24 -3.30 0.57 7.81
CA HIS A 24 -2.82 1.37 6.68
C HIS A 24 -3.59 2.68 6.52
N ILE A 25 -4.93 2.65 6.56
CA ILE A 25 -5.74 3.86 6.41
C ILE A 25 -5.46 4.86 7.53
N PRO A 26 -5.51 4.47 8.83
CA PRO A 26 -5.18 5.38 9.92
C PRO A 26 -3.75 5.93 9.84
N ALA A 27 -2.77 5.09 9.53
CA ALA A 27 -1.38 5.50 9.45
C ALA A 27 -1.14 6.49 8.32
N LEU A 28 -1.63 6.22 7.12
CA LEU A 28 -1.49 7.09 5.95
C LEU A 28 -2.26 8.41 6.11
N SER A 29 -3.46 8.36 6.71
CA SER A 29 -4.27 9.56 6.97
C SER A 29 -3.65 10.50 7.99
N ALA A 30 -2.82 9.97 8.89
CA ALA A 30 -2.11 10.77 9.89
C ALA A 30 -0.82 11.41 9.38
N LEU A 31 -0.39 11.10 8.14
CA LEU A 31 0.83 11.61 7.51
C LEU A 31 0.47 12.71 6.49
N PRO A 32 0.95 13.96 6.70
CA PRO A 32 0.59 15.07 5.82
C PRO A 32 1.12 14.94 4.39
N GLU A 33 2.13 14.09 4.19
CA GLU A 33 2.76 13.83 2.89
C GLU A 33 1.94 12.91 1.99
N PHE A 34 0.94 12.21 2.54
CA PHE A 34 0.11 11.27 1.79
C PHE A 34 -1.34 11.73 1.68
N LYS A 35 -2.00 11.26 0.63
CA LYS A 35 -3.45 11.39 0.45
C LYS A 35 -3.98 10.09 -0.11
N ILE A 36 -4.88 9.43 0.61
CA ILE A 36 -5.57 8.26 0.08
C ILE A 36 -6.59 8.74 -0.96
N THR A 37 -6.42 8.32 -2.20
CA THR A 37 -7.27 8.73 -3.33
C THR A 37 -8.16 7.61 -3.86
N ALA A 38 -7.79 6.34 -3.61
CA ALA A 38 -8.55 5.22 -4.11
C ALA A 38 -8.51 4.02 -3.16
N VAL A 39 -9.58 3.23 -3.20
CA VAL A 39 -9.66 1.92 -2.56
C VAL A 39 -10.18 0.88 -3.54
N SER A 40 -9.71 -0.37 -3.39
CA SER A 40 -10.22 -1.50 -4.14
C SER A 40 -10.54 -2.66 -3.21
N THR A 41 -11.67 -3.31 -3.48
CA THR A 41 -12.10 -4.56 -2.83
C THR A 41 -12.64 -5.52 -3.89
N SER A 42 -13.01 -6.75 -3.50
CA SER A 42 -13.50 -7.76 -4.44
C SER A 42 -14.91 -7.48 -4.98
N ARG A 43 -15.64 -6.48 -4.44
CA ARG A 43 -17.00 -6.12 -4.86
C ARG A 43 -17.16 -4.61 -4.80
N GLN A 44 -17.90 -4.05 -5.78
CA GLN A 44 -18.12 -2.60 -5.86
C GLN A 44 -18.82 -2.05 -4.62
N GLU A 45 -19.85 -2.74 -4.10
CA GLU A 45 -20.57 -2.28 -2.91
C GLU A 45 -19.64 -2.10 -1.69
N THR A 46 -18.69 -3.05 -1.49
CA THR A 46 -17.75 -2.95 -0.36
C THR A 46 -16.66 -1.91 -0.59
N ALA A 47 -16.31 -1.63 -1.84
CA ALA A 47 -15.40 -0.54 -2.17
C ALA A 47 -16.08 0.82 -1.95
N ASP A 48 -17.32 0.98 -2.39
CA ASP A 48 -18.12 2.20 -2.22
C ASP A 48 -18.38 2.48 -0.73
N GLU A 49 -18.72 1.44 0.06
CA GLU A 49 -18.89 1.55 1.51
C GLU A 49 -17.63 2.09 2.18
N THR A 50 -16.46 1.52 1.84
CA THR A 50 -15.18 1.95 2.39
C THR A 50 -14.83 3.38 1.97
N ALA A 51 -14.99 3.69 0.69
CA ALA A 51 -14.71 5.02 0.15
C ALA A 51 -15.57 6.09 0.82
N LYS A 52 -16.87 5.82 0.96
CA LYS A 52 -17.81 6.72 1.65
C LYS A 52 -17.45 6.92 3.11
N HIS A 53 -17.11 5.84 3.83
CA HIS A 53 -16.80 5.92 5.26
C HIS A 53 -15.55 6.77 5.54
N PHE A 54 -14.50 6.65 4.72
CA PHE A 54 -13.25 7.36 4.89
C PHE A 54 -13.11 8.63 4.04
N GLY A 55 -14.14 9.01 3.28
CA GLY A 55 -14.09 10.19 2.40
C GLY A 55 -13.08 10.04 1.25
N ILE A 56 -12.89 8.83 0.72
CA ILE A 56 -11.95 8.53 -0.35
C ILE A 56 -12.66 8.71 -1.71
N PRO A 57 -12.07 9.46 -2.67
CA PRO A 57 -12.79 9.87 -3.88
C PRO A 57 -13.10 8.73 -4.86
N HIS A 58 -12.26 7.68 -4.93
CA HIS A 58 -12.42 6.62 -5.93
C HIS A 58 -12.56 5.24 -5.31
N ALA A 59 -13.51 4.43 -5.81
CA ALA A 59 -13.78 3.07 -5.38
C ALA A 59 -13.80 2.11 -6.57
N PHE A 60 -13.11 0.98 -6.45
CA PHE A 60 -12.95 0.00 -7.52
C PHE A 60 -13.22 -1.42 -7.04
N ALA A 61 -13.98 -2.21 -7.82
CA ALA A 61 -14.04 -3.67 -7.67
C ALA A 61 -12.86 -4.37 -8.34
N ASP A 62 -12.26 -3.72 -9.36
CA ASP A 62 -11.14 -4.24 -10.12
C ASP A 62 -9.84 -3.51 -9.72
N PRO A 63 -8.88 -4.19 -9.05
CA PRO A 63 -7.63 -3.59 -8.64
C PRO A 63 -6.76 -3.14 -9.82
N TYR A 64 -6.87 -3.77 -10.99
CA TYR A 64 -6.09 -3.38 -12.16
C TYR A 64 -6.56 -2.05 -12.75
N LYS A 65 -7.87 -1.79 -12.75
CA LYS A 65 -8.41 -0.47 -13.13
C LYS A 65 -7.94 0.61 -12.15
N MET A 66 -7.92 0.31 -10.85
CA MET A 66 -7.38 1.23 -9.85
C MET A 66 -5.90 1.52 -10.10
N ILE A 67 -5.07 0.49 -10.32
CA ILE A 67 -3.63 0.65 -10.57
C ILE A 67 -3.35 1.60 -11.76
N GLN A 68 -4.18 1.56 -12.80
CA GLN A 68 -4.03 2.41 -14.00
C GLN A 68 -4.54 3.85 -13.80
N HIS A 69 -5.21 4.13 -12.68
CA HIS A 69 -5.81 5.44 -12.47
C HIS A 69 -4.73 6.55 -12.35
N PRO A 70 -4.91 7.71 -13.02
CA PRO A 70 -3.91 8.77 -13.03
C PRO A 70 -3.70 9.43 -11.66
N ASP A 71 -4.71 9.40 -10.78
CA ASP A 71 -4.64 9.98 -9.44
C ASP A 71 -4.00 9.05 -8.40
N ILE A 72 -3.13 8.14 -8.82
CA ILE A 72 -2.41 7.22 -7.94
C ILE A 72 -0.92 7.27 -8.28
N ASP A 73 -0.09 7.45 -7.26
CA ASP A 73 1.36 7.44 -7.33
C ASP A 73 1.93 6.19 -6.63
N LEU A 74 1.27 5.74 -5.57
CA LEU A 74 1.66 4.62 -4.72
C LEU A 74 0.49 3.65 -4.56
N VAL A 75 0.74 2.37 -4.72
CA VAL A 75 -0.24 1.32 -4.44
C VAL A 75 0.17 0.55 -3.18
N SER A 76 -0.76 0.48 -2.21
CA SER A 76 -0.65 -0.35 -1.02
C SER A 76 -1.42 -1.65 -1.23
N ILE A 77 -0.74 -2.80 -1.09
CA ILE A 77 -1.31 -4.14 -1.30
C ILE A 77 -1.54 -4.80 0.05
N CYS A 78 -2.81 -4.93 0.45
CA CYS A 78 -3.28 -5.47 1.72
C CYS A 78 -4.24 -6.65 1.49
N VAL A 79 -3.79 -7.67 0.77
CA VAL A 79 -4.55 -8.87 0.43
C VAL A 79 -3.77 -10.13 0.80
N ARG A 80 -4.34 -11.30 0.56
CA ARG A 80 -3.64 -12.57 0.81
C ARG A 80 -2.45 -12.76 -0.11
N VAL A 81 -1.39 -13.33 0.41
CA VAL A 81 -0.07 -13.54 -0.22
C VAL A 81 -0.10 -14.08 -1.66
N PRO A 82 -0.97 -15.06 -2.03
CA PRO A 82 -1.01 -15.56 -3.40
C PRO A 82 -1.29 -14.48 -4.47
N PHE A 83 -1.88 -13.35 -4.08
CA PHE A 83 -2.18 -12.25 -5.00
C PHE A 83 -1.10 -11.15 -5.04
N HIS A 84 -0.15 -11.17 -4.10
CA HIS A 84 0.88 -10.12 -3.98
C HIS A 84 1.72 -9.99 -5.24
N HIS A 85 2.23 -11.10 -5.76
CA HIS A 85 3.10 -11.08 -6.94
C HIS A 85 2.41 -10.45 -8.15
N GLN A 86 1.23 -10.94 -8.54
CA GLN A 86 0.54 -10.44 -9.73
C GLN A 86 0.17 -8.96 -9.62
N LEU A 87 -0.31 -8.53 -8.45
CA LEU A 87 -0.69 -7.13 -8.21
C LEU A 87 0.54 -6.22 -8.11
N GLY A 88 1.61 -6.69 -7.46
CA GLY A 88 2.87 -5.98 -7.38
C GLY A 88 3.53 -5.78 -8.74
N MET A 89 3.56 -6.84 -9.58
CA MET A 89 4.07 -6.74 -10.95
C MET A 89 3.23 -5.78 -11.80
N ALA A 90 1.90 -5.80 -11.68
CA ALA A 90 1.02 -4.85 -12.37
C ALA A 90 1.27 -3.41 -11.93
N THR A 91 1.42 -3.19 -10.62
CA THR A 91 1.72 -1.87 -10.03
C THR A 91 3.03 -1.31 -10.56
N LEU A 92 4.10 -2.10 -10.51
CA LEU A 92 5.42 -1.69 -10.98
C LEU A 92 5.47 -1.47 -12.50
N ASN A 93 4.76 -2.30 -13.28
CA ASN A 93 4.64 -2.12 -14.73
C ASN A 93 3.89 -0.83 -15.10
N ALA A 94 2.91 -0.42 -14.30
CA ALA A 94 2.22 0.85 -14.44
C ALA A 94 3.08 2.07 -14.01
N GLY A 95 4.32 1.85 -13.59
CA GLY A 95 5.23 2.91 -13.14
C GLY A 95 4.87 3.50 -11.78
N LYS A 96 4.03 2.81 -11.00
CA LYS A 96 3.64 3.25 -9.66
C LYS A 96 4.62 2.73 -8.61
N HIS A 97 4.70 3.43 -7.49
CA HIS A 97 5.41 2.95 -6.31
C HIS A 97 4.63 1.83 -5.62
N LEU A 98 5.32 0.97 -4.87
CA LEU A 98 4.75 -0.23 -4.25
C LEU A 98 4.98 -0.24 -2.74
N TYR A 99 3.89 -0.44 -1.99
CA TYR A 99 3.91 -0.80 -0.57
C TYR A 99 3.13 -2.11 -0.40
N CYS A 100 3.79 -3.17 0.03
CA CYS A 100 3.19 -4.51 0.11
C CYS A 100 3.33 -5.08 1.51
N GLU A 101 2.29 -5.76 1.99
CA GLU A 101 2.35 -6.50 3.25
C GLU A 101 3.33 -7.67 3.18
N TRP A 102 3.84 -8.07 4.35
CA TRP A 102 4.65 -9.27 4.51
C TRP A 102 3.76 -10.54 4.50
N PRO A 103 4.25 -11.64 3.90
CA PRO A 103 5.45 -11.75 3.06
C PRO A 103 5.24 -11.14 1.67
N LEU A 104 6.31 -10.57 1.08
CA LEU A 104 6.24 -9.87 -0.21
C LEU A 104 5.64 -10.72 -1.33
N ALA A 105 5.93 -12.02 -1.35
CA ALA A 105 5.42 -12.97 -2.33
C ALA A 105 5.38 -14.39 -1.74
N ALA A 106 4.78 -15.33 -2.46
CA ALA A 106 4.68 -16.72 -2.05
C ALA A 106 6.00 -17.48 -2.19
N THR A 107 6.89 -17.07 -3.11
CA THR A 107 8.21 -17.68 -3.32
C THR A 107 9.30 -16.63 -3.44
N THR A 108 10.56 -17.06 -3.22
CA THR A 108 11.74 -16.20 -3.36
C THR A 108 11.89 -15.68 -4.79
N GLU A 109 11.63 -16.50 -5.79
CA GLU A 109 11.72 -16.15 -7.21
C GLU A 109 10.73 -15.02 -7.56
N GLN A 110 9.50 -15.11 -7.06
CA GLN A 110 8.50 -14.05 -7.23
C GLN A 110 8.94 -12.74 -6.57
N ALA A 111 9.50 -12.81 -5.35
CA ALA A 111 10.01 -11.63 -4.65
C ALA A 111 11.20 -11.00 -5.40
N GLN A 112 12.11 -11.82 -5.97
CA GLN A 112 13.21 -11.34 -6.79
C GLN A 112 12.70 -10.65 -8.07
N GLN A 113 11.71 -11.22 -8.76
CA GLN A 113 11.10 -10.61 -9.94
C GLN A 113 10.53 -9.22 -9.64
N MET A 114 9.83 -9.07 -8.51
CA MET A 114 9.27 -7.79 -8.08
C MET A 114 10.40 -6.76 -7.77
N ARG A 115 11.43 -7.17 -7.03
CA ARG A 115 12.60 -6.34 -6.71
C ARG A 115 13.29 -5.85 -7.99
N ASP A 116 13.57 -6.76 -8.91
CA ASP A 116 14.31 -6.45 -10.14
C ASP A 116 13.48 -5.56 -11.08
N LEU A 117 12.16 -5.77 -11.14
CA LEU A 117 11.27 -4.89 -11.88
C LEU A 117 11.22 -3.49 -11.26
N ALA A 118 11.12 -3.38 -9.94
CA ALA A 118 11.14 -2.09 -9.24
C ALA A 118 12.43 -1.32 -9.53
N ALA A 119 13.57 -1.99 -9.50
CA ALA A 119 14.87 -1.38 -9.83
C ALA A 119 14.91 -0.88 -11.28
N ARG A 120 14.47 -1.70 -12.25
CA ARG A 120 14.42 -1.30 -13.68
C ARG A 120 13.49 -0.12 -13.94
N LYS A 121 12.38 -0.03 -13.22
CA LYS A 121 11.39 1.05 -13.36
C LYS A 121 11.72 2.31 -12.53
N GLY A 122 12.77 2.26 -11.69
CA GLY A 122 13.07 3.34 -10.76
C GLY A 122 11.96 3.55 -9.71
N ALA A 123 11.13 2.53 -9.50
CA ALA A 123 10.02 2.59 -8.55
C ALA A 123 10.53 2.37 -7.13
N ARG A 124 10.07 3.21 -6.21
CA ARG A 124 10.29 2.98 -4.78
C ARG A 124 9.36 1.87 -4.30
N HIS A 125 9.88 1.00 -3.46
CA HIS A 125 9.11 -0.11 -2.92
C HIS A 125 9.47 -0.37 -1.46
N MET A 126 8.48 -0.82 -0.71
CA MET A 126 8.64 -1.18 0.69
C MET A 126 7.76 -2.39 1.01
N VAL A 127 8.26 -3.23 1.92
CA VAL A 127 7.50 -4.35 2.51
C VAL A 127 7.14 -3.98 3.93
N ASP A 128 5.87 -4.13 4.29
CA ASP A 128 5.41 -3.95 5.66
C ASP A 128 5.77 -5.20 6.46
N TYR A 129 6.74 -5.08 7.33
CA TYR A 129 7.14 -6.14 8.25
C TYR A 129 6.77 -5.75 9.67
N LYS A 130 5.77 -6.45 10.23
CA LYS A 130 5.51 -6.41 11.67
C LYS A 130 6.33 -7.54 12.32
N PRO A 131 7.43 -7.23 13.03
CA PRO A 131 8.12 -8.24 13.82
C PRO A 131 7.13 -8.82 14.84
N ALA A 132 7.12 -10.16 14.98
CA ALA A 132 6.44 -10.79 16.09
C ALA A 132 7.10 -10.27 17.38
N GLU A 133 6.37 -9.50 18.17
CA GLU A 133 6.85 -9.02 19.46
C GLU A 133 7.09 -10.25 20.36
N PRO A 134 8.33 -10.52 20.81
CA PRO A 134 8.51 -11.41 21.92
C PRO A 134 7.83 -10.75 23.13
N ALA A 135 6.94 -11.46 23.79
CA ALA A 135 6.30 -10.98 25.01
C ALA A 135 7.39 -10.51 26.00
N GLY A 136 7.55 -9.18 26.15
CA GLY A 136 8.42 -8.56 27.13
C GLY A 136 9.61 -7.74 26.67
N SER A 137 9.86 -7.52 25.37
CA SER A 137 10.93 -6.61 24.95
C SER A 137 10.42 -5.50 24.04
N ILE A 138 10.00 -4.41 24.62
CA ILE A 138 10.04 -3.13 23.96
C ILE A 138 11.51 -2.68 24.02
N ALA A 139 12.29 -3.10 23.04
CA ALA A 139 13.58 -2.46 22.82
C ALA A 139 13.29 -0.98 22.55
N SER A 140 13.87 -0.10 23.34
CA SER A 140 13.74 1.36 23.35
C SER A 140 14.37 2.02 22.11
N GLY A 141 14.09 1.50 20.94
CA GLY A 141 14.38 2.11 19.64
C GLY A 141 13.06 2.34 18.94
N THR A 142 12.59 3.57 18.92
CA THR A 142 11.33 4.02 18.34
C THR A 142 11.29 3.71 16.84
N TRP A 143 10.97 2.45 16.48
CA TRP A 143 10.51 2.16 15.14
C TRP A 143 9.12 2.80 14.96
N SER A 144 9.08 3.86 14.22
CA SER A 144 7.83 4.51 13.85
C SER A 144 7.52 4.16 12.40
N PRO A 145 6.44 3.40 12.12
CA PRO A 145 5.95 3.17 10.76
C PRO A 145 5.80 4.49 9.99
N ARG A 146 5.39 5.54 10.69
CA ARG A 146 5.27 6.90 10.19
C ARG A 146 6.57 7.46 9.61
N ALA A 147 7.66 7.40 10.38
CA ALA A 147 8.95 7.94 9.95
C ALA A 147 9.58 7.12 8.81
N THR A 148 9.30 5.83 8.74
CA THR A 148 9.82 4.94 7.71
C THR A 148 9.11 5.16 6.39
N LEU A 149 7.75 5.18 6.36
CA LEU A 149 6.95 5.48 5.17
C LEU A 149 7.29 6.86 4.61
N ALA A 150 7.29 7.90 5.45
CA ALA A 150 7.60 9.25 5.01
C ALA A 150 9.00 9.36 4.40
N ARG A 151 10.01 8.66 4.95
CA ARG A 151 11.38 8.66 4.38
C ARG A 151 11.50 7.88 3.08
N CYS A 152 10.85 6.70 2.98
CA CYS A 152 10.92 5.88 1.77
C CYS A 152 10.29 6.55 0.57
N PHE A 153 9.20 7.29 0.76
CA PHE A 153 8.41 7.83 -0.34
C PHE A 153 8.46 9.36 -0.48
N ARG A 154 9.21 10.09 0.36
CA ARG A 154 9.41 11.53 0.13
C ARG A 154 9.97 11.76 -1.25
N ALA A 155 9.30 12.62 -2.02
CA ALA A 155 9.85 13.14 -3.26
C ALA A 155 11.19 13.84 -2.98
N ARG A 156 12.14 13.70 -3.90
CA ARG A 156 13.33 14.55 -3.95
C ARG A 156 12.97 15.95 -4.37
#